data_e5bb295b23bc839143494d8f44dc2800
#
_entry.id   e5bb295b23bc839143494d8f44dc2800
#
_cell.length_a   1.000
_cell.length_b   1.000
_cell.length_c   1.000
_cell.angle_alpha   90.00
_cell.angle_beta   90.00
_cell.angle_gamma   90.00
#
_symmetry.space_group_name_H-M   'P 1'
#
loop_
_entity.id
_entity.type
_entity.pdbx_description
1 polymer ?
#
loop_
_entity_poly.entity_id
_entity_poly.type
_entity_poly.pdbx_seq_one_letter_code
_entity_poly.pdbx_strand_id
1 'polypeptide(L)'
;DKVLTEQGYSIILKNTRNSRSQEARCLEELLQKDIDGIIIEPSKSQIYCKHTHLYEKLEEYGIPYVFIQGCFATMKEKPRVLMDDAMGGYLITKYLIDTGHKSIIGVFKSDDIQGQNRHKGYVKALQEAGIPYEPDHVIWFYTEDRAIHPYEAIKQMAESGVPMDGVVCYNDQIAMKVIQGLTAAGKKVPSDVSVTGYDNSYIA
;
A
#
# COMPACT_ATOMS: atom_id res chain seq x y z
N ASP A 1 12.89 17.19 1.06
CA ASP A 1 13.15 18.46 0.38
C ASP A 1 14.10 19.33 1.22
N LYS A 2 13.68 19.86 2.38
CA LYS A 2 14.45 20.79 3.19
C LYS A 2 15.90 20.37 3.45
N VAL A 3 16.13 19.13 3.88
CA VAL A 3 17.46 18.59 4.19
C VAL A 3 18.38 18.61 2.97
N LEU A 4 17.88 18.17 1.81
CA LEU A 4 18.66 18.14 0.57
C LEU A 4 18.99 19.56 0.07
N THR A 5 18.03 20.47 0.14
CA THR A 5 18.24 21.87 -0.23
C THR A 5 19.28 22.54 0.67
N GLU A 6 19.25 22.30 1.99
CA GLU A 6 20.24 22.80 2.94
C GLU A 6 21.66 22.25 2.67
N GLN A 7 21.77 21.09 2.02
CA GLN A 7 23.02 20.49 1.59
C GLN A 7 23.44 20.89 0.16
N GLY A 8 22.71 21.81 -0.48
CA GLY A 8 23.02 22.32 -1.81
C GLY A 8 22.52 21.47 -2.98
N TYR A 9 21.68 20.46 -2.71
CA TYR A 9 21.07 19.64 -3.76
C TYR A 9 19.79 20.26 -4.30
N SER A 10 19.55 20.11 -5.59
CA SER A 10 18.27 20.40 -6.24
C SER A 10 17.50 19.09 -6.43
N ILE A 11 16.16 19.13 -6.32
CA ILE A 11 15.32 17.95 -6.47
C ILE A 11 14.57 18.00 -7.80
N ILE A 12 14.66 16.91 -8.57
CA ILE A 12 13.84 16.66 -9.75
C ILE A 12 12.78 15.62 -9.36
N LEU A 13 11.53 16.06 -9.19
CA LEU A 13 10.43 15.15 -8.88
C LEU A 13 9.85 14.53 -10.15
N LYS A 14 9.79 13.20 -10.21
CA LYS A 14 9.12 12.43 -11.26
C LYS A 14 7.96 11.63 -10.65
N ASN A 15 6.78 11.77 -11.19
CA ASN A 15 5.59 11.04 -10.73
C ASN A 15 5.24 9.92 -11.72
N THR A 16 5.42 8.68 -11.30
CA THR A 16 5.13 7.48 -12.09
C THR A 16 3.66 7.09 -12.08
N ARG A 17 2.85 7.65 -11.16
CA ARG A 17 1.46 7.25 -10.89
C ARG A 17 1.30 5.74 -10.68
N ASN A 18 2.31 5.13 -10.07
CA ASN A 18 2.43 3.68 -9.88
C ASN A 18 2.33 2.87 -11.18
N SER A 19 2.82 3.43 -12.30
CA SER A 19 2.86 2.79 -13.62
C SER A 19 4.28 2.38 -13.98
N ARG A 20 4.50 1.08 -14.24
CA ARG A 20 5.82 0.53 -14.61
C ARG A 20 6.37 1.14 -15.91
N SER A 21 5.50 1.42 -16.88
CA SER A 21 5.93 2.07 -18.12
C SER A 21 6.34 3.53 -17.90
N GLN A 22 5.67 4.24 -17.02
CA GLN A 22 6.06 5.60 -16.65
C GLN A 22 7.35 5.60 -15.82
N GLU A 23 7.54 4.62 -14.92
CA GLU A 23 8.79 4.45 -14.18
C GLU A 23 9.96 4.24 -15.13
N ALA A 24 9.83 3.32 -16.11
CA ALA A 24 10.85 3.11 -17.12
C ALA A 24 11.20 4.40 -17.89
N ARG A 25 10.19 5.15 -18.37
CA ARG A 25 10.41 6.44 -19.02
C ARG A 25 11.10 7.46 -18.13
N CYS A 26 10.69 7.54 -16.86
CA CYS A 26 11.33 8.44 -15.91
C CYS A 26 12.81 8.09 -15.70
N LEU A 27 13.13 6.80 -15.61
CA LEU A 27 14.52 6.33 -15.50
C LEU A 27 15.32 6.64 -16.76
N GLU A 28 14.76 6.38 -17.96
CA GLU A 28 15.39 6.74 -19.25
C GLU A 28 15.69 8.25 -19.36
N GLU A 29 14.74 9.10 -18.94
CA GLU A 29 14.93 10.55 -18.92
C GLU A 29 15.98 10.99 -17.90
N LEU A 30 16.05 10.33 -16.73
CA LEU A 30 17.04 10.64 -15.70
C LEU A 30 18.45 10.21 -16.10
N LEU A 31 18.60 9.08 -16.79
CA LEU A 31 19.87 8.60 -17.35
C LEU A 31 20.50 9.56 -18.38
N GLN A 32 19.71 10.49 -18.95
CA GLN A 32 20.18 11.54 -19.87
C GLN A 32 20.57 12.83 -19.13
N LYS A 33 20.47 12.86 -17.81
CA LYS A 33 20.73 14.05 -16.98
C LYS A 33 21.96 13.82 -16.11
N ASP A 34 22.63 14.91 -15.79
CA ASP A 34 23.69 14.93 -14.77
C ASP A 34 22.99 14.96 -13.38
N ILE A 35 22.90 13.80 -12.75
CA ILE A 35 22.26 13.61 -11.44
C ILE A 35 23.20 12.89 -10.48
N ASP A 36 23.17 13.29 -9.21
CA ASP A 36 24.00 12.73 -8.15
C ASP A 36 23.46 11.42 -7.58
N GLY A 37 22.15 11.16 -7.72
CA GLY A 37 21.52 9.93 -7.22
C GLY A 37 20.01 9.96 -7.32
N ILE A 38 19.36 8.82 -7.04
CA ILE A 38 17.90 8.67 -7.16
C ILE A 38 17.31 8.04 -5.90
N ILE A 39 16.21 8.62 -5.42
CA ILE A 39 15.33 7.99 -4.42
C ILE A 39 14.10 7.47 -5.18
N ILE A 40 13.82 6.18 -5.06
CA ILE A 40 12.82 5.48 -5.88
C ILE A 40 11.78 4.80 -5.01
N GLU A 41 10.52 5.19 -5.16
CA GLU A 41 9.38 4.35 -4.78
C GLU A 41 8.98 3.51 -5.99
N PRO A 42 9.24 2.17 -5.98
CA PRO A 42 9.07 1.35 -7.17
C PRO A 42 7.59 1.12 -7.49
N SER A 43 7.22 1.32 -8.76
CA SER A 43 5.85 1.11 -9.22
C SER A 43 5.49 -0.36 -9.27
N LYS A 44 4.35 -0.72 -8.64
CA LYS A 44 3.84 -2.11 -8.62
C LYS A 44 4.89 -3.11 -8.18
N SER A 45 5.51 -2.83 -7.02
CA SER A 45 6.69 -3.54 -6.50
C SER A 45 6.48 -5.04 -6.27
N GLN A 46 5.22 -5.52 -6.19
CA GLN A 46 4.88 -6.94 -6.11
C GLN A 46 4.96 -7.64 -7.49
N ILE A 47 4.89 -6.88 -8.57
CA ILE A 47 4.90 -7.43 -9.93
C ILE A 47 6.33 -7.44 -10.48
N TYR A 48 6.68 -8.46 -11.27
CA TYR A 48 7.99 -8.57 -11.89
C TYR A 48 8.41 -7.29 -12.64
N CYS A 49 9.59 -6.77 -12.32
CA CYS A 49 10.17 -5.61 -12.99
C CYS A 49 10.66 -5.97 -14.39
N LYS A 50 10.05 -5.38 -15.43
CA LYS A 50 10.42 -5.62 -16.84
C LYS A 50 11.56 -4.73 -17.32
N HIS A 51 11.93 -3.70 -16.56
CA HIS A 51 12.93 -2.69 -16.92
C HIS A 51 14.16 -2.74 -16.00
N THR A 52 14.53 -3.95 -15.53
CA THR A 52 15.74 -4.18 -14.73
C THR A 52 17.00 -3.63 -15.38
N HIS A 53 17.11 -3.71 -16.71
CA HIS A 53 18.22 -3.17 -17.48
C HIS A 53 18.46 -1.66 -17.28
N LEU A 54 17.43 -0.89 -16.89
CA LEU A 54 17.59 0.54 -16.59
C LEU A 54 18.28 0.74 -15.22
N TYR A 55 18.01 -0.12 -14.26
CA TYR A 55 18.71 -0.14 -12.98
C TYR A 55 20.16 -0.57 -13.15
N GLU A 56 20.42 -1.57 -14.00
CA GLU A 56 21.77 -2.01 -14.37
C GLU A 56 22.56 -0.85 -15.01
N LYS A 57 21.94 -0.06 -15.90
CA LYS A 57 22.55 1.16 -16.46
C LYS A 57 22.87 2.23 -15.41
N LEU A 58 22.01 2.42 -14.40
CA LEU A 58 22.36 3.32 -13.28
C LEU A 58 23.65 2.88 -12.60
N GLU A 59 23.81 1.58 -12.39
CA GLU A 59 25.02 1.01 -11.78
C GLU A 59 26.26 1.16 -12.70
N GLU A 60 26.11 0.89 -13.99
CA GLU A 60 27.16 1.10 -14.99
C GLU A 60 27.64 2.55 -15.05
N TYR A 61 26.73 3.50 -14.90
CA TYR A 61 27.05 4.94 -14.93
C TYR A 61 27.47 5.48 -13.56
N GLY A 62 27.50 4.62 -12.53
CA GLY A 62 27.88 5.00 -11.18
C GLY A 62 26.85 5.91 -10.47
N ILE A 63 25.61 5.91 -10.93
CA ILE A 63 24.52 6.69 -10.32
C ILE A 63 23.92 5.88 -9.15
N PRO A 64 24.16 6.30 -7.90
CA PRO A 64 23.61 5.60 -6.74
C PRO A 64 22.09 5.75 -6.66
N TYR A 65 21.41 4.70 -6.21
CA TYR A 65 19.98 4.78 -5.95
C TYR A 65 19.59 4.04 -4.67
N VAL A 66 18.48 4.46 -4.06
CA VAL A 66 17.88 3.83 -2.88
C VAL A 66 16.39 3.65 -3.08
N PHE A 67 15.90 2.45 -2.78
CA PHE A 67 14.46 2.20 -2.73
C PHE A 67 13.86 2.71 -1.43
N ILE A 68 12.67 3.27 -1.51
CA ILE A 68 11.84 3.62 -0.35
C ILE A 68 10.48 2.94 -0.44
N GLN A 69 9.85 2.66 0.70
CA GLN A 69 8.52 2.06 0.82
C GLN A 69 8.39 0.62 0.29
N GLY A 70 9.12 0.26 -0.73
CA GLY A 70 9.11 -1.06 -1.34
C GLY A 70 10.37 -1.34 -2.13
N CYS A 71 10.57 -2.57 -2.56
CA CYS A 71 11.59 -2.97 -3.52
C CYS A 71 11.07 -4.15 -4.34
N PHE A 72 11.59 -4.32 -5.56
CA PHE A 72 11.29 -5.51 -6.35
C PHE A 72 11.91 -6.76 -5.74
N ALA A 73 11.22 -7.90 -5.86
CA ALA A 73 11.68 -9.18 -5.29
C ALA A 73 13.07 -9.60 -5.78
N THR A 74 13.41 -9.22 -7.01
CA THR A 74 14.72 -9.50 -7.65
C THR A 74 15.84 -8.52 -7.25
N MET A 75 15.51 -7.47 -6.48
CA MET A 75 16.44 -6.39 -6.10
C MET A 75 16.57 -6.20 -4.59
N LYS A 76 16.29 -7.25 -3.81
CA LYS A 76 16.31 -7.20 -2.35
C LYS A 76 17.67 -6.85 -1.74
N GLU A 77 18.74 -7.07 -2.48
CA GLU A 77 20.13 -6.75 -2.03
C GLU A 77 20.50 -5.27 -2.26
N LYS A 78 19.66 -4.51 -2.98
CA LYS A 78 19.93 -3.09 -3.24
C LYS A 78 19.57 -2.24 -2.00
N PRO A 79 20.22 -1.07 -1.85
CA PRO A 79 19.94 -0.16 -0.75
C PRO A 79 18.45 0.19 -0.69
N ARG A 80 17.88 0.11 0.51
CA ARG A 80 16.44 0.39 0.71
C ARG A 80 16.14 0.87 2.12
N VAL A 81 15.09 1.69 2.23
CA VAL A 81 14.48 2.10 3.48
C VAL A 81 13.00 1.70 3.44
N LEU A 82 12.62 0.74 4.25
CA LEU A 82 11.28 0.16 4.27
C LEU A 82 10.62 0.38 5.63
N MET A 83 9.30 0.49 5.61
CA MET A 83 8.48 0.36 6.81
C MET A 83 8.24 -1.12 7.13
N ASP A 84 7.99 -1.42 8.40
CA ASP A 84 7.50 -2.74 8.79
C ASP A 84 5.98 -2.83 8.57
N ASP A 85 5.59 -2.93 7.30
CA ASP A 85 4.19 -3.01 6.89
C ASP A 85 3.47 -4.23 7.47
N ALA A 86 4.20 -5.33 7.72
CA ALA A 86 3.61 -6.52 8.34
C ALA A 86 3.28 -6.25 9.81
N MET A 87 4.17 -5.61 10.54
CA MET A 87 3.91 -5.18 11.91
C MET A 87 2.77 -4.14 11.94
N GLY A 88 2.76 -3.19 11.01
CA GLY A 88 1.70 -2.20 10.93
C GLY A 88 0.32 -2.83 10.69
N GLY A 89 0.20 -3.73 9.72
CA GLY A 89 -1.04 -4.50 9.47
C GLY A 89 -1.46 -5.34 10.67
N TYR A 90 -0.49 -5.95 11.35
CA TYR A 90 -0.74 -6.69 12.61
C TYR A 90 -1.30 -5.79 13.72
N LEU A 91 -0.67 -4.65 13.97
CA LEU A 91 -1.06 -3.76 15.09
C LEU A 91 -2.46 -3.19 14.91
N ILE A 92 -2.82 -2.71 13.71
CA ILE A 92 -4.17 -2.16 13.48
C ILE A 92 -5.25 -3.24 13.53
N THR A 93 -4.96 -4.46 13.07
CA THR A 93 -5.89 -5.59 13.17
C THR A 93 -6.05 -6.03 14.62
N LYS A 94 -4.93 -6.16 15.33
CA LYS A 94 -4.94 -6.50 16.76
C LYS A 94 -5.73 -5.47 17.58
N TYR A 95 -5.61 -4.19 17.26
CA TYR A 95 -6.39 -3.15 17.94
C TYR A 95 -7.91 -3.38 17.81
N LEU A 96 -8.40 -3.71 16.60
CA LEU A 96 -9.82 -4.06 16.44
C LEU A 96 -10.19 -5.30 17.26
N ILE A 97 -9.36 -6.33 17.24
CA ILE A 97 -9.59 -7.57 18.02
C ILE A 97 -9.64 -7.27 19.52
N ASP A 98 -8.68 -6.51 20.04
CA ASP A 98 -8.58 -6.16 21.47
C ASP A 98 -9.75 -5.27 21.92
N THR A 99 -10.38 -4.54 21.00
CA THR A 99 -11.61 -3.75 21.26
C THR A 99 -12.90 -4.54 21.03
N GLY A 100 -12.81 -5.85 20.77
CA GLY A 100 -13.94 -6.79 20.78
C GLY A 100 -14.49 -7.16 19.40
N HIS A 101 -13.89 -6.69 18.31
CA HIS A 101 -14.32 -7.05 16.95
C HIS A 101 -13.94 -8.49 16.61
N LYS A 102 -14.83 -9.20 15.90
CA LYS A 102 -14.68 -10.62 15.57
C LYS A 102 -14.90 -10.95 14.10
N SER A 103 -15.61 -10.10 13.37
CA SER A 103 -15.91 -10.27 11.95
C SER A 103 -15.22 -9.16 11.15
N ILE A 104 -13.91 -9.31 10.95
CA ILE A 104 -13.05 -8.25 10.42
C ILE A 104 -12.79 -8.49 8.94
N ILE A 105 -13.16 -7.52 8.10
CA ILE A 105 -12.87 -7.52 6.65
C ILE A 105 -11.51 -6.86 6.42
N GLY A 106 -10.73 -7.43 5.50
CA GLY A 106 -9.48 -6.84 5.02
C GLY A 106 -9.64 -6.19 3.65
N VAL A 107 -9.07 -5.00 3.42
CA VAL A 107 -9.07 -4.34 2.11
C VAL A 107 -7.66 -3.94 1.75
N PHE A 108 -7.01 -4.71 0.86
CA PHE A 108 -5.59 -4.60 0.59
C PHE A 108 -5.27 -4.42 -0.89
N LYS A 109 -4.12 -3.81 -1.14
CA LYS A 109 -3.63 -3.56 -2.49
C LYS A 109 -2.81 -4.75 -2.99
N SER A 110 -3.13 -5.22 -4.20
CA SER A 110 -2.55 -6.43 -4.78
C SER A 110 -1.19 -6.22 -5.45
N ASP A 111 -0.96 -5.05 -6.02
CA ASP A 111 0.15 -4.80 -6.94
C ASP A 111 1.37 -4.12 -6.31
N ASP A 112 1.39 -3.93 -4.99
CA ASP A 112 2.58 -3.51 -4.26
C ASP A 112 2.91 -4.40 -3.05
N ILE A 113 4.16 -4.35 -2.62
CA ILE A 113 4.66 -5.18 -1.52
C ILE A 113 4.09 -4.73 -0.16
N GLN A 114 3.75 -3.45 -0.02
CA GLN A 114 3.16 -2.90 1.20
C GLN A 114 1.81 -3.56 1.48
N GLY A 115 0.93 -3.65 0.45
CA GLY A 115 -0.38 -4.29 0.58
C GLY A 115 -0.28 -5.76 0.96
N GLN A 116 0.65 -6.49 0.33
CA GLN A 116 0.93 -7.89 0.67
C GLN A 116 1.43 -8.05 2.11
N ASN A 117 2.30 -7.17 2.57
CA ASN A 117 2.85 -7.25 3.92
C ASN A 117 1.81 -6.85 4.98
N ARG A 118 1.02 -5.78 4.74
CA ARG A 118 -0.09 -5.39 5.64
C ARG A 118 -1.11 -6.53 5.77
N HIS A 119 -1.44 -7.21 4.67
CA HIS A 119 -2.28 -8.40 4.69
C HIS A 119 -1.66 -9.54 5.51
N LYS A 120 -0.35 -9.81 5.40
CA LYS A 120 0.31 -10.82 6.25
C LYS A 120 0.16 -10.50 7.73
N GLY A 121 0.29 -9.24 8.10
CA GLY A 121 0.06 -8.78 9.47
C GLY A 121 -1.38 -9.00 9.93
N TYR A 122 -2.35 -8.68 9.08
CA TYR A 122 -3.77 -8.94 9.32
C TYR A 122 -4.04 -10.43 9.57
N VAL A 123 -3.56 -11.31 8.69
CA VAL A 123 -3.73 -12.76 8.85
C VAL A 123 -3.11 -13.25 10.16
N LYS A 124 -1.89 -12.78 10.48
CA LYS A 124 -1.20 -13.15 11.71
C LYS A 124 -2.02 -12.76 12.95
N ALA A 125 -2.58 -11.56 12.99
CA ALA A 125 -3.38 -11.09 14.13
C ALA A 125 -4.65 -11.93 14.32
N LEU A 126 -5.35 -12.26 13.22
CA LEU A 126 -6.52 -13.16 13.28
C LEU A 126 -6.14 -14.55 13.81
N GLN A 127 -5.06 -15.13 13.30
CA GLN A 127 -4.59 -16.46 13.72
C GLN A 127 -4.24 -16.51 15.21
N GLU A 128 -3.52 -15.51 15.72
CA GLU A 128 -3.16 -15.43 17.14
C GLU A 128 -4.38 -15.27 18.07
N ALA A 129 -5.44 -14.64 17.55
CA ALA A 129 -6.71 -14.47 18.27
C ALA A 129 -7.67 -15.66 18.12
N GLY A 130 -7.31 -16.67 17.32
CA GLY A 130 -8.19 -17.81 17.03
C GLY A 130 -9.40 -17.45 16.17
N ILE A 131 -9.35 -16.34 15.44
CA ILE A 131 -10.37 -15.94 14.47
C ILE A 131 -10.07 -16.60 13.14
N PRO A 132 -11.00 -17.36 12.53
CA PRO A 132 -10.78 -18.00 11.25
C PRO A 132 -10.46 -16.97 10.16
N TYR A 133 -9.44 -17.25 9.35
CA TYR A 133 -9.17 -16.50 8.13
C TYR A 133 -10.05 -17.03 7.01
N GLU A 134 -10.85 -16.17 6.43
CA GLU A 134 -11.70 -16.48 5.28
C GLU A 134 -11.28 -15.63 4.08
N PRO A 135 -10.87 -16.25 2.96
CA PRO A 135 -10.45 -15.51 1.76
C PRO A 135 -11.53 -14.55 1.24
N ASP A 136 -12.81 -14.91 1.37
CA ASP A 136 -13.95 -14.09 0.94
C ASP A 136 -14.17 -12.86 1.84
N HIS A 137 -13.49 -12.78 2.98
CA HIS A 137 -13.44 -11.59 3.84
C HIS A 137 -12.29 -10.64 3.46
N VAL A 138 -11.63 -10.86 2.31
CA VAL A 138 -10.54 -10.00 1.85
C VAL A 138 -10.86 -9.43 0.48
N ILE A 139 -10.94 -8.10 0.42
CA ILE A 139 -11.09 -7.34 -0.83
C ILE A 139 -9.69 -6.97 -1.32
N TRP A 140 -9.33 -7.45 -2.51
CA TRP A 140 -8.10 -7.10 -3.19
C TRP A 140 -8.37 -6.11 -4.31
N PHE A 141 -7.65 -4.98 -4.31
CA PHE A 141 -7.74 -3.98 -5.36
C PHE A 141 -6.38 -3.71 -6.02
N TYR A 142 -6.42 -3.15 -7.20
CA TYR A 142 -5.25 -2.72 -7.97
C TYR A 142 -5.16 -1.19 -8.03
N THR A 143 -4.02 -0.68 -8.45
CA THR A 143 -3.81 0.77 -8.65
C THR A 143 -4.90 1.39 -9.55
N GLU A 144 -5.33 0.66 -10.59
CA GLU A 144 -6.27 1.13 -11.60
C GLU A 144 -7.70 1.27 -11.07
N ASP A 145 -8.13 0.36 -10.20
CA ASP A 145 -9.50 0.28 -9.71
C ASP A 145 -9.71 0.81 -8.28
N ARG A 146 -8.63 1.33 -7.65
CA ARG A 146 -8.64 1.81 -6.25
C ARG A 146 -9.71 2.85 -5.93
N ALA A 147 -10.16 3.60 -6.94
CA ALA A 147 -11.16 4.64 -6.76
C ALA A 147 -12.59 4.10 -6.64
N ILE A 148 -12.86 2.91 -7.20
CA ILE A 148 -14.20 2.35 -7.37
C ILE A 148 -14.34 1.01 -6.66
N HIS A 149 -13.43 0.06 -6.92
CA HIS A 149 -13.59 -1.31 -6.46
C HIS A 149 -13.72 -1.48 -4.93
N PRO A 150 -12.91 -0.83 -4.07
CA PRO A 150 -13.09 -0.92 -2.62
C PRO A 150 -14.46 -0.44 -2.14
N TYR A 151 -15.00 0.61 -2.75
CA TYR A 151 -16.33 1.13 -2.46
C TYR A 151 -17.43 0.13 -2.86
N GLU A 152 -17.42 -0.35 -4.10
CA GLU A 152 -18.45 -1.25 -4.61
C GLU A 152 -18.42 -2.61 -3.90
N ALA A 153 -17.23 -3.18 -3.68
CA ALA A 153 -17.07 -4.48 -3.05
C ALA A 153 -17.57 -4.47 -1.60
N ILE A 154 -17.17 -3.49 -0.78
CA ILE A 154 -17.63 -3.43 0.61
C ILE A 154 -19.13 -3.15 0.70
N LYS A 155 -19.67 -2.30 -0.18
CA LYS A 155 -21.10 -2.04 -0.28
C LYS A 155 -21.88 -3.31 -0.59
N GLN A 156 -21.45 -4.07 -1.60
CA GLN A 156 -22.07 -5.34 -1.98
C GLN A 156 -22.02 -6.37 -0.84
N MET A 157 -20.88 -6.50 -0.14
CA MET A 157 -20.77 -7.40 1.02
C MET A 157 -21.77 -7.02 2.11
N ALA A 158 -21.88 -5.72 2.43
CA ALA A 158 -22.80 -5.24 3.45
C ALA A 158 -24.28 -5.46 3.06
N GLU A 159 -24.66 -5.20 1.80
CA GLU A 159 -26.00 -5.42 1.25
C GLU A 159 -26.35 -6.92 1.18
N SER A 160 -25.36 -7.80 0.95
CA SER A 160 -25.54 -9.26 0.95
C SER A 160 -25.59 -9.85 2.35
N GLY A 161 -25.46 -9.06 3.40
CA GLY A 161 -25.56 -9.50 4.79
C GLY A 161 -24.31 -10.26 5.27
N VAL A 162 -23.16 -10.08 4.64
CA VAL A 162 -21.88 -10.63 5.13
C VAL A 162 -21.61 -10.07 6.53
N PRO A 163 -21.38 -10.92 7.55
CA PRO A 163 -21.08 -10.45 8.89
C PRO A 163 -19.81 -9.58 8.90
N MET A 164 -19.92 -8.37 9.45
CA MET A 164 -18.77 -7.48 9.61
C MET A 164 -19.00 -6.50 10.77
N ASP A 165 -18.01 -6.37 11.62
CA ASP A 165 -17.99 -5.40 12.72
C ASP A 165 -16.74 -4.50 12.67
N GLY A 166 -15.72 -4.91 11.89
CA GLY A 166 -14.49 -4.16 11.67
C GLY A 166 -13.99 -4.25 10.24
N VAL A 167 -13.29 -3.22 9.77
CA VAL A 167 -12.59 -3.23 8.47
C VAL A 167 -11.17 -2.68 8.64
N VAL A 168 -10.20 -3.46 8.20
CA VAL A 168 -8.79 -3.06 8.11
C VAL A 168 -8.49 -2.64 6.68
N CYS A 169 -8.17 -1.36 6.47
CA CYS A 169 -7.90 -0.82 5.16
C CYS A 169 -6.40 -0.65 4.89
N TYR A 170 -6.03 -0.80 3.63
CA TYR A 170 -4.66 -0.57 3.14
C TYR A 170 -4.13 0.79 3.59
N ASN A 171 -4.90 1.86 3.43
CA ASN A 171 -4.55 3.21 3.90
C ASN A 171 -5.80 4.09 4.09
N ASP A 172 -5.59 5.36 4.49
CA ASP A 172 -6.69 6.30 4.77
C ASP A 172 -7.54 6.60 3.54
N GLN A 173 -6.94 6.70 2.35
CA GLN A 173 -7.69 6.91 1.11
C GLN A 173 -8.67 5.77 0.83
N ILE A 174 -8.25 4.54 1.09
CA ILE A 174 -9.11 3.35 0.96
C ILE A 174 -10.13 3.30 2.09
N ALA A 175 -9.75 3.67 3.32
CA ALA A 175 -10.69 3.77 4.43
C ALA A 175 -11.87 4.72 4.11
N MET A 176 -11.59 5.85 3.49
CA MET A 176 -12.64 6.77 3.04
C MET A 176 -13.59 6.14 1.99
N LYS A 177 -13.06 5.33 1.07
CA LYS A 177 -13.90 4.60 0.09
C LYS A 177 -14.77 3.54 0.76
N VAL A 178 -14.21 2.84 1.73
CA VAL A 178 -14.91 1.84 2.55
C VAL A 178 -16.03 2.50 3.36
N ILE A 179 -15.76 3.61 4.04
CA ILE A 179 -16.77 4.37 4.79
C ILE A 179 -17.92 4.83 3.88
N GLN A 180 -17.60 5.34 2.68
CA GLN A 180 -18.61 5.73 1.69
C GLN A 180 -19.49 4.53 1.27
N GLY A 181 -18.88 3.36 1.00
CA GLY A 181 -19.58 2.13 0.63
C GLY A 181 -20.49 1.61 1.74
N LEU A 182 -19.98 1.54 2.97
CA LEU A 182 -20.75 1.14 4.16
C LEU A 182 -21.94 2.08 4.40
N THR A 183 -21.72 3.38 4.33
CA THR A 183 -22.78 4.40 4.49
C THR A 183 -23.86 4.25 3.41
N ALA A 184 -23.46 4.02 2.15
CA ALA A 184 -24.40 3.78 1.05
C ALA A 184 -25.21 2.49 1.24
N ALA A 185 -24.66 1.48 1.93
CA ALA A 185 -25.37 0.25 2.33
C ALA A 185 -26.17 0.41 3.65
N GLY A 186 -26.29 1.63 4.18
CA GLY A 186 -27.07 1.93 5.40
C GLY A 186 -26.38 1.59 6.71
N LYS A 187 -25.08 1.26 6.69
CA LYS A 187 -24.30 1.01 7.91
C LYS A 187 -23.77 2.31 8.51
N LYS A 188 -23.74 2.38 9.82
CA LYS A 188 -23.17 3.52 10.56
C LYS A 188 -21.72 3.21 10.96
N VAL A 189 -20.82 4.13 10.66
CA VAL A 189 -19.41 4.07 11.09
C VAL A 189 -19.22 5.12 12.19
N PRO A 190 -18.65 4.77 13.37
CA PRO A 190 -18.13 3.45 13.73
C PRO A 190 -19.16 2.53 14.44
N SER A 191 -20.41 2.93 14.67
CA SER A 191 -21.33 2.24 15.59
C SER A 191 -21.75 0.83 15.13
N ASP A 192 -21.89 0.60 13.83
CA ASP A 192 -22.19 -0.73 13.28
C ASP A 192 -20.94 -1.44 12.78
N VAL A 193 -19.99 -0.69 12.21
CA VAL A 193 -18.72 -1.20 11.66
C VAL A 193 -17.62 -0.20 11.93
N SER A 194 -16.57 -0.60 12.63
CA SER A 194 -15.36 0.21 12.82
C SER A 194 -14.44 0.11 11.61
N VAL A 195 -13.83 1.21 11.19
CA VAL A 195 -12.91 1.25 10.04
C VAL A 195 -11.57 1.80 10.48
N THR A 196 -10.49 1.10 10.11
CA THR A 196 -9.12 1.57 10.35
C THR A 196 -8.44 1.92 9.03
N GLY A 197 -7.63 2.97 9.06
CA GLY A 197 -6.74 3.39 7.97
C GLY A 197 -5.27 3.08 8.26
N TYR A 198 -4.39 3.67 7.47
CA TYR A 198 -2.95 3.63 7.61
C TYR A 198 -2.37 4.92 7.01
N ASP A 199 -1.17 5.32 7.39
CA ASP A 199 -0.42 6.52 6.98
C ASP A 199 -0.69 7.76 7.85
N ASN A 200 -1.81 7.88 8.56
CA ASN A 200 -2.21 9.09 9.29
C ASN A 200 -2.08 10.34 8.38
N SER A 201 -2.68 10.27 7.21
CA SER A 201 -2.61 11.31 6.20
C SER A 201 -3.52 12.49 6.56
N TYR A 202 -3.39 13.62 5.84
CA TYR A 202 -4.21 14.83 6.10
C TYR A 202 -5.72 14.63 5.96
N ILE A 203 -6.16 13.46 5.47
CA ILE A 203 -7.59 13.09 5.35
C ILE A 203 -8.06 12.16 6.48
N ALA A 204 -7.17 11.77 7.40
CA ALA A 204 -7.46 10.85 8.50
C ALA A 204 -8.29 11.52 9.61
#